data_58a326be0d739b313e5bcbedacb4d792
#
_entry.id   58a326be0d739b313e5bcbedacb4d792
#
_cell.length_a   1.000
_cell.length_b   1.000
_cell.length_c   1.000
_cell.angle_alpha   90.00
_cell.angle_beta   90.00
_cell.angle_gamma   90.00
#
_symmetry.space_group_name_H-M   'P 1'
#
loop_
_entity.id
_entity.type
_entity.pdbx_description
1 polymer ?
#
loop_
_entity_poly.entity_id
_entity_poly.type
_entity_poly.pdbx_seq_one_letter_code
_entity_poly.pdbx_strand_id
1 'polypeptide(L)'
;MKRAVLFGLALALAMVLFGCGSSTGSVGPVNLTDREKLFLSALSDKPFVFEYSLDTGKYPWMTVWVEEYRHGEKTDIEDVNMSCGTEAGGMLMLTMPRTDGDAVMNAAISQSTALFTRNDFIPDLAESAKKSSCSWGEFPAAQIPESGKAPLVILRYNGEGSFVVLSDTFYRDYENHIDEISDDDTVYIIGCTFSDIELNET
;
A
#
# COMPACT_ATOMS: atom_id res chain seq x y z
N MET A 1 24.58 9.49 -49.71
CA MET A 1 23.23 9.19 -49.19
C MET A 1 23.15 7.85 -48.44
N LYS A 2 23.67 6.73 -48.93
CA LYS A 2 23.60 5.42 -48.25
C LYS A 2 24.26 5.37 -46.83
N ARG A 3 25.36 6.12 -46.61
CA ARG A 3 26.07 6.17 -45.31
C ARG A 3 25.31 6.95 -44.24
N ALA A 4 24.58 8.01 -44.61
CA ALA A 4 23.78 8.80 -43.69
C ALA A 4 22.55 8.03 -43.20
N VAL A 5 21.95 7.17 -44.05
CA VAL A 5 20.81 6.33 -43.69
C VAL A 5 21.24 5.24 -42.72
N LEU A 6 22.43 4.65 -42.88
CA LEU A 6 22.98 3.63 -41.95
C LEU A 6 23.28 4.23 -40.55
N PHE A 7 23.78 5.46 -40.48
CA PHE A 7 24.03 6.17 -39.24
C PHE A 7 22.72 6.51 -38.50
N GLY A 8 21.68 6.94 -39.24
CA GLY A 8 20.36 7.22 -38.69
C GLY A 8 19.69 5.96 -38.11
N LEU A 9 19.83 4.82 -38.81
CA LEU A 9 19.27 3.54 -38.35
C LEU A 9 19.98 3.00 -37.13
N ALA A 10 21.32 3.13 -37.06
CA ALA A 10 22.11 2.72 -35.88
C ALA A 10 21.81 3.59 -34.65
N LEU A 11 21.58 4.91 -34.83
CA LEU A 11 21.22 5.81 -33.76
C LEU A 11 19.79 5.53 -33.22
N ALA A 12 18.85 5.24 -34.13
CA ALA A 12 17.48 4.84 -33.76
C ALA A 12 17.45 3.51 -32.98
N LEU A 13 18.28 2.53 -33.42
CA LEU A 13 18.40 1.24 -32.71
C LEU A 13 19.05 1.39 -31.34
N ALA A 14 20.01 2.30 -31.17
CA ALA A 14 20.63 2.59 -29.89
C ALA A 14 19.64 3.24 -28.91
N MET A 15 18.75 4.11 -29.36
CA MET A 15 17.72 4.72 -28.50
C MET A 15 16.68 3.71 -27.98
N VAL A 16 16.39 2.67 -28.76
CA VAL A 16 15.49 1.59 -28.32
C VAL A 16 16.11 0.71 -27.24
N LEU A 17 17.45 0.57 -27.22
CA LEU A 17 18.15 -0.25 -26.23
C LEU A 17 18.37 0.47 -24.90
N PHE A 18 18.28 1.80 -24.83
CA PHE A 18 18.37 2.56 -23.58
C PHE A 18 17.02 2.80 -22.90
N GLY A 19 15.91 2.37 -23.52
CA GLY A 19 14.55 2.55 -23.00
C GLY A 19 14.03 1.43 -22.09
N CYS A 20 14.80 0.36 -21.86
CA CYS A 20 14.50 -0.63 -20.85
C CYS A 20 15.08 -0.18 -19.49
N GLY A 21 14.45 0.78 -18.85
CA GLY A 21 14.53 0.90 -17.40
C GLY A 21 13.95 -0.40 -16.86
N SER A 22 14.79 -1.25 -16.24
CA SER A 22 14.33 -2.44 -15.52
C SER A 22 13.35 -1.95 -14.45
N SER A 23 12.04 -2.13 -14.67
CA SER A 23 11.05 -1.88 -13.64
C SER A 23 11.34 -2.85 -12.50
N THR A 24 11.81 -2.34 -11.39
CA THR A 24 12.19 -3.14 -10.22
C THR A 24 10.98 -3.78 -9.55
N GLY A 25 9.78 -3.46 -10.00
CA GLY A 25 8.51 -3.97 -9.53
C GLY A 25 7.44 -2.88 -9.45
N SER A 26 6.21 -3.31 -9.23
CA SER A 26 5.05 -2.41 -9.05
C SER A 26 4.11 -2.96 -7.99
N VAL A 27 3.35 -2.07 -7.36
CA VAL A 27 2.25 -2.40 -6.47
C VAL A 27 1.10 -1.43 -6.71
N GLY A 28 -0.14 -1.91 -6.61
CA GLY A 28 -1.29 -1.05 -6.76
C GLY A 28 -2.63 -1.76 -6.57
N PRO A 29 -3.72 -0.99 -6.48
CA PRO A 29 -5.06 -1.55 -6.28
C PRO A 29 -5.50 -2.41 -7.45
N VAL A 30 -6.20 -3.52 -7.14
CA VAL A 30 -6.74 -4.45 -8.12
C VAL A 30 -8.07 -3.92 -8.66
N ASN A 31 -8.25 -3.99 -9.98
CA ASN A 31 -9.54 -3.73 -10.62
C ASN A 31 -10.47 -4.93 -10.43
N LEU A 32 -11.19 -4.96 -9.30
CA LEU A 32 -12.14 -6.01 -8.98
C LEU A 32 -13.35 -5.99 -9.90
N THR A 33 -13.80 -7.18 -10.32
CA THR A 33 -15.09 -7.36 -11.00
C THR A 33 -16.26 -7.11 -10.05
N ASP A 34 -17.45 -6.83 -10.57
CA ASP A 34 -18.64 -6.62 -9.73
C ASP A 34 -18.97 -7.84 -8.86
N ARG A 35 -18.67 -9.03 -9.35
CA ARG A 35 -18.84 -10.27 -8.58
C ARG A 35 -17.88 -10.37 -7.41
N GLU A 36 -16.61 -10.02 -7.60
CA GLU A 36 -15.60 -10.00 -6.54
C GLU A 36 -15.93 -8.93 -5.49
N LYS A 37 -16.31 -7.72 -5.94
CA LYS A 37 -16.80 -6.67 -5.05
C LYS A 37 -17.97 -7.13 -4.19
N LEU A 38 -18.95 -7.83 -4.78
CA LEU A 38 -20.09 -8.37 -4.07
C LEU A 38 -19.68 -9.38 -2.98
N PHE A 39 -18.79 -10.32 -3.29
CA PHE A 39 -18.30 -11.29 -2.30
C PHE A 39 -17.51 -10.61 -1.18
N LEU A 40 -16.60 -9.72 -1.50
CA LEU A 40 -15.81 -9.02 -0.52
C LEU A 40 -16.67 -8.12 0.37
N SER A 41 -17.67 -7.42 -0.19
CA SER A 41 -18.59 -6.59 0.59
C SER A 41 -19.51 -7.39 1.51
N ALA A 42 -19.72 -8.69 1.27
CA ALA A 42 -20.44 -9.56 2.18
C ALA A 42 -19.62 -9.97 3.42
N LEU A 43 -18.28 -9.93 3.31
CA LEU A 43 -17.37 -10.40 4.34
C LEU A 43 -16.70 -9.23 5.10
N SER A 44 -16.60 -8.07 4.49
CA SER A 44 -15.86 -6.92 5.03
C SER A 44 -16.60 -5.62 4.69
N ASP A 45 -16.64 -4.70 5.64
CA ASP A 45 -17.17 -3.35 5.39
C ASP A 45 -16.25 -2.55 4.44
N LYS A 46 -14.96 -2.78 4.54
CA LYS A 46 -13.93 -2.09 3.73
C LYS A 46 -12.84 -3.08 3.31
N PRO A 47 -13.01 -3.77 2.18
CA PRO A 47 -11.95 -4.58 1.61
C PRO A 47 -11.05 -3.72 0.71
N PHE A 48 -9.74 -3.79 0.91
CA PHE A 48 -8.72 -3.22 0.04
C PHE A 48 -7.89 -4.36 -0.53
N VAL A 49 -7.73 -4.42 -1.84
CA VAL A 49 -7.01 -5.50 -2.52
C VAL A 49 -5.99 -4.89 -3.46
N PHE A 50 -4.73 -5.27 -3.27
CA PHE A 50 -3.59 -4.82 -4.06
C PHE A 50 -2.93 -6.02 -4.72
N GLU A 51 -2.40 -5.80 -5.92
CA GLU A 51 -1.49 -6.73 -6.57
C GLU A 51 -0.08 -6.15 -6.61
N TYR A 52 0.92 -7.02 -6.55
CA TYR A 52 2.30 -6.63 -6.74
C TYR A 52 3.00 -7.55 -7.76
N SER A 53 4.00 -6.99 -8.42
CA SER A 53 4.91 -7.69 -9.31
C SER A 53 6.34 -7.27 -8.99
N LEU A 54 7.26 -8.22 -8.78
CA LEU A 54 8.59 -7.97 -8.23
C LEU A 54 9.69 -8.67 -9.03
N ASP A 55 10.87 -8.08 -8.96
CA ASP A 55 12.14 -8.79 -9.12
C ASP A 55 12.56 -9.39 -7.77
N THR A 56 12.31 -10.68 -7.57
CA THR A 56 12.63 -11.38 -6.31
C THR A 56 14.13 -11.45 -6.03
N GLY A 57 14.98 -11.29 -7.05
CA GLY A 57 16.42 -11.17 -6.85
C GLY A 57 16.84 -9.90 -6.12
N LYS A 58 16.01 -8.83 -6.26
CA LYS A 58 16.23 -7.55 -5.58
C LYS A 58 15.44 -7.47 -4.27
N TYR A 59 14.25 -8.02 -4.23
CA TYR A 59 13.31 -7.90 -3.11
C TYR A 59 12.82 -9.27 -2.63
N PRO A 60 13.65 -10.05 -1.94
CA PRO A 60 13.26 -11.36 -1.41
C PRO A 60 12.30 -11.31 -0.21
N TRP A 61 12.10 -10.12 0.39
CA TRP A 61 11.24 -9.93 1.55
C TRP A 61 10.21 -8.81 1.34
N MET A 62 9.03 -8.98 1.93
CA MET A 62 7.99 -7.97 2.05
C MET A 62 7.55 -7.86 3.51
N THR A 63 7.46 -6.63 4.00
CA THR A 63 6.88 -6.30 5.30
C THR A 63 5.70 -5.37 5.11
N VAL A 64 4.52 -5.77 5.58
CA VAL A 64 3.35 -4.89 5.69
C VAL A 64 3.44 -4.16 7.02
N TRP A 65 3.25 -2.85 6.99
CA TRP A 65 3.41 -1.97 8.14
C TRP A 65 2.24 -1.01 8.28
N VAL A 66 2.10 -0.42 9.48
CA VAL A 66 1.15 0.64 9.80
C VAL A 66 1.90 1.80 10.45
N GLU A 67 1.55 3.00 10.07
CA GLU A 67 1.92 4.24 10.74
C GLU A 67 0.65 4.90 11.28
N GLU A 68 0.67 5.25 12.55
CA GLU A 68 -0.40 6.04 13.18
C GLU A 68 0.04 7.49 13.33
N TYR A 69 -0.88 8.39 13.06
CA TYR A 69 -0.73 9.83 13.30
C TYR A 69 -1.90 10.31 14.13
N ARG A 70 -1.63 11.12 15.16
CA ARG A 70 -2.63 11.80 15.96
C ARG A 70 -2.43 13.30 15.83
N HIS A 71 -3.41 14.00 15.27
CA HIS A 71 -3.32 15.43 14.97
C HIS A 71 -2.05 15.80 14.18
N GLY A 72 -1.68 14.97 13.19
CA GLY A 72 -0.49 15.15 12.36
C GLY A 72 0.83 14.71 13.00
N GLU A 73 0.85 14.31 14.26
CA GLU A 73 2.05 13.79 14.93
C GLU A 73 2.11 12.26 14.85
N LYS A 74 3.23 11.72 14.34
CA LYS A 74 3.44 10.27 14.28
C LYS A 74 3.55 9.69 15.67
N THR A 75 2.80 8.62 15.93
CA THR A 75 2.85 7.86 17.18
C THR A 75 3.49 6.50 16.95
N ASP A 76 4.14 5.97 18.00
CA ASP A 76 4.68 4.62 17.93
C ASP A 76 3.54 3.61 18.19
N ILE A 77 3.31 2.72 17.20
CA ILE A 77 2.44 1.56 17.36
C ILE A 77 3.36 0.35 17.52
N GLU A 78 3.23 -0.36 18.64
CA GLU A 78 3.98 -1.58 18.88
C GLU A 78 3.37 -2.74 18.08
N ASP A 79 4.22 -3.63 17.54
CA ASP A 79 3.89 -4.96 17.00
C ASP A 79 2.86 -5.03 15.84
N VAL A 80 2.80 -4.05 14.95
CA VAL A 80 1.87 -4.06 13.80
C VAL A 80 2.53 -4.36 12.45
N ASN A 81 3.63 -5.12 12.44
CA ASN A 81 4.31 -5.52 11.21
C ASN A 81 4.05 -6.99 10.87
N MET A 82 3.91 -7.30 9.59
CA MET A 82 3.82 -8.67 9.07
C MET A 82 4.83 -8.87 7.96
N SER A 83 5.85 -9.71 8.20
CA SER A 83 6.91 -9.99 7.23
C SER A 83 6.77 -11.38 6.63
N CYS A 84 7.08 -11.51 5.34
CA CYS A 84 7.17 -12.79 4.66
C CYS A 84 8.16 -12.74 3.48
N GLY A 85 8.62 -13.90 3.05
CA GLY A 85 9.35 -14.03 1.78
C GLY A 85 8.45 -13.71 0.59
N THR A 86 9.02 -13.17 -0.48
CA THR A 86 8.27 -12.77 -1.68
C THR A 86 8.33 -13.80 -2.79
N GLU A 87 7.29 -13.84 -3.62
CA GLU A 87 7.28 -14.42 -4.96
C GLU A 87 7.24 -13.29 -6.01
N ALA A 88 7.45 -13.64 -7.28
CA ALA A 88 7.47 -12.66 -8.38
C ALA A 88 6.16 -11.86 -8.54
N GLY A 89 5.10 -12.33 -7.97
CA GLY A 89 3.81 -11.65 -7.90
C GLY A 89 2.91 -12.23 -6.84
N GLY A 90 1.98 -11.44 -6.35
CA GLY A 90 1.01 -11.86 -5.35
C GLY A 90 -0.02 -10.77 -5.08
N MET A 91 -0.87 -11.02 -4.11
CA MET A 91 -1.91 -10.10 -3.66
C MET A 91 -1.76 -9.81 -2.18
N LEU A 92 -1.98 -8.57 -1.81
CA LEU A 92 -2.18 -8.13 -0.42
C LEU A 92 -3.63 -7.72 -0.25
N MET A 93 -4.29 -8.24 0.76
CA MET A 93 -5.65 -7.89 1.10
C MET A 93 -5.71 -7.36 2.54
N LEU A 94 -6.32 -6.19 2.70
CA LEU A 94 -6.63 -5.60 3.98
C LEU A 94 -8.15 -5.59 4.14
N THR A 95 -8.66 -6.09 5.26
CA THR A 95 -10.10 -6.20 5.48
C THR A 95 -10.48 -5.72 6.87
N MET A 96 -11.63 -5.04 6.94
CA MET A 96 -12.30 -4.71 8.20
C MET A 96 -13.55 -5.58 8.29
N PRO A 97 -13.50 -6.74 8.97
CA PRO A 97 -14.63 -7.65 9.06
C PRO A 97 -15.80 -6.98 9.77
N ARG A 98 -17.02 -7.36 9.35
CA ARG A 98 -18.25 -6.95 10.03
C ARG A 98 -18.36 -7.69 11.36
N THR A 99 -18.15 -6.99 12.44
CA THR A 99 -18.32 -7.53 13.80
C THR A 99 -19.27 -6.62 14.57
N ASP A 100 -20.09 -7.21 15.43
CA ASP A 100 -20.95 -6.45 16.36
C ASP A 100 -20.15 -5.81 17.51
N GLY A 101 -18.85 -5.87 17.45
CA GLY A 101 -17.91 -5.44 18.48
C GLY A 101 -16.84 -4.49 17.99
N ASP A 102 -15.61 -4.80 18.37
CA ASP A 102 -14.47 -3.96 18.08
C ASP A 102 -14.11 -3.97 16.58
N ALA A 103 -13.89 -2.80 16.01
CA ALA A 103 -13.39 -2.70 14.65
C ALA A 103 -11.92 -3.11 14.66
N VAL A 104 -11.59 -4.14 13.91
CA VAL A 104 -10.23 -4.65 13.73
C VAL A 104 -9.89 -4.65 12.25
N MET A 105 -8.62 -4.55 11.93
CA MET A 105 -8.15 -4.77 10.58
C MET A 105 -7.38 -6.07 10.51
N ASN A 106 -7.67 -6.86 9.49
CA ASN A 106 -6.93 -8.07 9.17
C ASN A 106 -6.10 -7.84 7.91
N ALA A 107 -4.90 -8.43 7.87
CA ALA A 107 -4.05 -8.45 6.71
C ALA A 107 -3.86 -9.88 6.19
N ALA A 108 -3.83 -10.04 4.87
CA ALA A 108 -3.53 -11.31 4.22
C ALA A 108 -2.66 -11.09 3.00
N ILE A 109 -1.60 -11.89 2.84
CA ILE A 109 -0.74 -11.92 1.67
C ILE A 109 -0.92 -13.28 1.01
N SER A 110 -1.41 -13.28 -0.23
CA SER A 110 -1.60 -14.48 -1.05
C SER A 110 -0.55 -14.53 -2.15
N GLN A 111 0.18 -15.62 -2.19
CA GLN A 111 1.17 -15.95 -3.20
C GLN A 111 0.80 -17.27 -3.88
N SER A 112 1.51 -17.70 -4.92
CA SER A 112 1.18 -18.93 -5.65
C SER A 112 1.28 -20.19 -4.78
N THR A 113 2.18 -20.20 -3.80
CA THR A 113 2.50 -21.35 -2.95
C THR A 113 2.11 -21.19 -1.49
N ALA A 114 1.76 -19.96 -1.05
CA ALA A 114 1.50 -19.65 0.37
C ALA A 114 0.42 -18.62 0.56
N LEU A 115 -0.24 -18.70 1.72
CA LEU A 115 -1.14 -17.68 2.26
C LEU A 115 -0.67 -17.32 3.67
N PHE A 116 -0.31 -16.07 3.87
CA PHE A 116 0.04 -15.51 5.17
C PHE A 116 -1.13 -14.65 5.65
N THR A 117 -1.51 -14.79 6.91
CA THR A 117 -2.62 -14.01 7.48
C THR A 117 -2.25 -13.52 8.88
N ARG A 118 -2.63 -12.28 9.18
CA ARG A 118 -2.59 -11.73 10.53
C ARG A 118 -3.96 -11.14 10.85
N ASN A 119 -4.60 -11.69 11.86
CA ASN A 119 -5.81 -11.12 12.44
C ASN A 119 -5.41 -10.02 13.42
N ASP A 120 -6.31 -9.08 13.66
CA ASP A 120 -6.07 -7.95 14.57
C ASP A 120 -4.80 -7.16 14.21
N PHE A 121 -4.57 -6.97 12.91
CA PHE A 121 -3.41 -6.25 12.39
C PHE A 121 -3.34 -4.80 12.90
N ILE A 122 -4.50 -4.16 13.14
CA ILE A 122 -4.61 -2.90 13.89
C ILE A 122 -5.66 -3.11 15.00
N PRO A 123 -5.23 -3.34 16.24
CA PRO A 123 -6.15 -3.71 17.32
C PRO A 123 -7.03 -2.55 17.81
N ASP A 124 -6.53 -1.32 17.83
CA ASP A 124 -7.20 -0.16 18.43
C ASP A 124 -8.05 0.69 17.48
N LEU A 125 -8.33 0.19 16.25
CA LEU A 125 -9.29 0.82 15.34
C LEU A 125 -10.64 1.06 16.02
N ALA A 126 -11.02 0.22 16.97
CA ALA A 126 -12.26 0.28 17.69
C ALA A 126 -12.47 1.56 18.48
N GLU A 127 -11.47 2.06 19.18
CA GLU A 127 -11.59 3.29 19.97
C GLU A 127 -11.78 4.52 19.07
N SER A 128 -11.03 4.62 17.98
CA SER A 128 -11.18 5.69 17.02
C SER A 128 -12.50 5.58 16.22
N ALA A 129 -12.92 4.36 15.87
CA ALA A 129 -14.17 4.13 15.12
C ALA A 129 -15.43 4.41 15.94
N LYS A 130 -15.42 4.20 17.27
CA LYS A 130 -16.61 4.39 18.14
C LYS A 130 -17.03 5.85 18.29
N LYS A 131 -16.14 6.79 18.09
CA LYS A 131 -16.34 8.22 18.41
C LYS A 131 -16.27 9.15 17.20
N SER A 132 -15.93 8.63 16.01
CA SER A 132 -15.53 9.45 14.88
C SER A 132 -16.15 8.97 13.57
N SER A 133 -16.37 9.91 12.67
CA SER A 133 -16.60 9.59 11.27
C SER A 133 -15.30 9.04 10.67
N CYS A 134 -15.41 8.19 9.66
CA CYS A 134 -14.26 7.60 8.98
C CYS A 134 -14.28 7.93 7.49
N SER A 135 -13.15 8.39 6.98
CA SER A 135 -12.85 8.52 5.56
C SER A 135 -11.67 7.63 5.20
N TRP A 136 -11.59 7.17 3.97
CA TRP A 136 -10.47 6.35 3.50
C TRP A 136 -10.12 6.65 2.06
N GLY A 137 -8.87 6.32 1.69
CA GLY A 137 -8.36 6.43 0.33
C GLY A 137 -7.35 5.34 0.03
N GLU A 138 -7.22 4.99 -1.24
CA GLU A 138 -6.17 4.11 -1.74
C GLU A 138 -5.10 4.94 -2.43
N PHE A 139 -3.84 4.62 -2.18
CA PHE A 139 -2.74 5.19 -2.95
C PHE A 139 -2.76 4.61 -4.38
N PRO A 140 -2.44 5.43 -5.40
CA PRO A 140 -2.45 4.97 -6.78
C PRO A 140 -1.38 3.90 -7.02
N ALA A 141 -1.59 3.08 -8.05
CA ALA A 141 -0.57 2.13 -8.50
C ALA A 141 0.74 2.85 -8.81
N ALA A 142 1.84 2.33 -8.30
CA ALA A 142 3.16 2.93 -8.44
C ALA A 142 4.24 1.89 -8.74
N GLN A 143 5.31 2.34 -9.39
CA GLN A 143 6.57 1.62 -9.41
C GLN A 143 7.15 1.64 -7.99
N ILE A 144 7.69 0.50 -7.54
CA ILE A 144 8.31 0.42 -6.22
C ILE A 144 9.54 1.34 -6.21
N PRO A 145 9.59 2.32 -5.31
CA PRO A 145 10.71 3.25 -5.22
C PRO A 145 11.99 2.53 -4.76
N GLU A 146 13.14 3.20 -4.86
CA GLU A 146 14.42 2.63 -4.42
C GLU A 146 14.45 2.30 -2.92
N SER A 147 13.70 3.04 -2.12
CA SER A 147 13.49 2.76 -0.69
C SER A 147 12.74 1.45 -0.43
N GLY A 148 12.07 0.90 -1.44
CA GLY A 148 11.17 -0.24 -1.32
C GLY A 148 9.83 0.07 -0.64
N LYS A 149 9.66 1.25 -0.03
CA LYS A 149 8.48 1.63 0.77
C LYS A 149 7.36 2.12 -0.13
N ALA A 150 6.18 1.49 -0.03
CA ALA A 150 5.00 1.83 -0.80
C ALA A 150 3.77 1.94 0.13
N PRO A 151 3.21 3.14 0.32
CA PRO A 151 1.94 3.31 1.00
C PRO A 151 0.81 2.77 0.13
N LEU A 152 -0.23 2.20 0.75
CA LEU A 152 -1.34 1.53 0.06
C LEU A 152 -2.70 2.12 0.42
N VAL A 153 -2.94 2.33 1.71
CA VAL A 153 -4.24 2.78 2.25
C VAL A 153 -4.02 3.87 3.27
N ILE A 154 -4.91 4.86 3.27
CA ILE A 154 -5.08 5.80 4.35
C ILE A 154 -6.47 5.65 4.95
N LEU A 155 -6.55 5.57 6.28
CA LEU A 155 -7.80 5.61 7.06
C LEU A 155 -7.75 6.85 7.95
N ARG A 156 -8.79 7.67 7.90
CA ARG A 156 -8.88 8.94 8.64
C ARG A 156 -10.10 8.91 9.55
N TYR A 157 -9.91 9.26 10.80
CA TYR A 157 -10.96 9.37 11.81
C TYR A 157 -11.01 10.79 12.34
N ASN A 158 -12.24 11.37 12.38
CA ASN A 158 -12.48 12.73 12.84
C ASN A 158 -13.83 12.80 13.56
N GLY A 159 -13.82 13.24 14.83
CA GLY A 159 -15.02 13.36 15.67
C GLY A 159 -16.01 14.42 15.20
N GLU A 160 -15.55 15.43 14.50
CA GLU A 160 -16.40 16.46 13.91
C GLU A 160 -17.05 16.02 12.60
N GLY A 161 -16.59 14.91 12.00
CA GLY A 161 -17.12 14.35 10.76
C GLY A 161 -16.77 15.17 9.52
N SER A 162 -15.82 16.09 9.61
CA SER A 162 -15.35 16.92 8.52
C SER A 162 -13.98 16.45 8.04
N PHE A 163 -13.83 16.21 6.74
CA PHE A 163 -12.54 15.79 6.15
C PHE A 163 -12.16 16.76 5.03
N VAL A 164 -10.95 17.26 5.10
CA VAL A 164 -10.34 17.97 3.97
C VAL A 164 -10.00 16.98 2.87
N VAL A 165 -10.22 17.36 1.62
CA VAL A 165 -9.81 16.53 0.48
C VAL A 165 -8.29 16.57 0.38
N LEU A 166 -7.67 15.40 0.43
CA LEU A 166 -6.22 15.27 0.27
C LEU A 166 -5.79 15.61 -1.15
N SER A 167 -4.66 16.29 -1.26
CA SER A 167 -4.11 16.69 -2.56
C SER A 167 -3.50 15.49 -3.32
N ASP A 168 -3.36 15.61 -4.64
CA ASP A 168 -2.59 14.63 -5.42
C ASP A 168 -1.13 14.54 -4.96
N THR A 169 -0.59 15.64 -4.41
CA THR A 169 0.77 15.68 -3.85
C THR A 169 0.89 14.83 -2.59
N PHE A 170 -0.12 14.83 -1.73
CA PHE A 170 -0.17 13.94 -0.57
C PHE A 170 -0.02 12.48 -0.99
N TYR A 171 -0.77 12.01 -1.97
CA TYR A 171 -0.71 10.61 -2.44
C TYR A 171 0.62 10.24 -3.10
N ARG A 172 1.45 11.20 -3.47
CA ARG A 172 2.79 10.95 -4.05
C ARG A 172 3.91 11.01 -3.02
N ASP A 173 3.73 11.82 -2.00
CA ASP A 173 4.79 12.15 -1.03
C ASP A 173 4.16 12.56 0.32
N TYR A 174 3.42 11.64 0.94
CA TYR A 174 2.67 11.93 2.15
C TYR A 174 3.56 12.35 3.31
N GLU A 175 4.80 11.86 3.39
CA GLU A 175 5.73 12.17 4.48
C GLU A 175 6.06 13.68 4.55
N ASN A 176 6.05 14.36 3.41
CA ASN A 176 6.27 15.81 3.32
C ASN A 176 4.96 16.63 3.33
N HIS A 177 3.80 15.99 3.46
CA HIS A 177 2.47 16.62 3.42
C HIS A 177 1.58 16.20 4.60
N ILE A 178 2.19 15.84 5.73
CA ILE A 178 1.48 15.44 6.96
C ILE A 178 0.58 16.55 7.52
N ASP A 179 0.86 17.79 7.22
CA ASP A 179 0.02 18.93 7.57
C ASP A 179 -1.41 18.83 7.01
N GLU A 180 -1.62 18.14 5.87
CA GLU A 180 -2.96 17.93 5.30
C GLU A 180 -3.87 17.02 6.15
N ILE A 181 -3.31 16.26 7.10
CA ILE A 181 -4.04 15.38 8.02
C ILE A 181 -4.00 15.84 9.48
N SER A 182 -3.48 17.04 9.74
CA SER A 182 -3.32 17.58 11.12
C SER A 182 -4.64 17.85 11.84
N ASP A 183 -5.72 18.07 11.09
CA ASP A 183 -7.07 18.31 11.63
C ASP A 183 -7.81 17.01 11.95
N ASP A 184 -7.27 15.84 11.57
CA ASP A 184 -7.86 14.55 11.87
C ASP A 184 -7.41 14.06 13.26
N ASP A 185 -8.33 13.45 14.02
CA ASP A 185 -8.03 12.96 15.38
C ASP A 185 -7.03 11.81 15.32
N THR A 186 -7.25 10.88 14.38
CA THR A 186 -6.37 9.72 14.17
C THR A 186 -6.33 9.36 12.70
N VAL A 187 -5.14 9.11 12.20
CA VAL A 187 -4.91 8.64 10.83
C VAL A 187 -4.01 7.41 10.86
N TYR A 188 -4.39 6.38 10.13
CA TYR A 188 -3.55 5.22 9.86
C TYR A 188 -3.12 5.23 8.39
N ILE A 189 -1.83 5.13 8.15
CA ILE A 189 -1.27 4.89 6.82
C ILE A 189 -0.72 3.48 6.82
N ILE A 190 -1.25 2.65 5.93
CA ILE A 190 -0.89 1.24 5.81
C ILE A 190 -0.17 1.06 4.49
N GLY A 191 0.96 0.37 4.53
CA GLY A 191 1.78 0.15 3.35
C GLY A 191 2.57 -1.14 3.41
N CYS A 192 3.44 -1.31 2.44
CA CYS A 192 4.40 -2.40 2.43
C CYS A 192 5.80 -1.88 2.09
N THR A 193 6.81 -2.58 2.59
CA THR A 193 8.21 -2.37 2.21
C THR A 193 8.74 -3.65 1.60
N PHE A 194 9.35 -3.52 0.42
CA PHE A 194 10.07 -4.59 -0.26
C PHE A 194 11.57 -4.39 -0.01
N SER A 195 12.25 -5.40 0.49
CA SER A 195 13.65 -5.29 0.94
C SER A 195 14.48 -6.51 0.56
N ASP A 196 15.79 -6.36 0.61
CA ASP A 196 16.77 -7.43 0.43
C ASP A 196 17.06 -8.21 1.73
N ILE A 197 16.62 -7.68 2.87
CA ILE A 197 16.74 -8.30 4.19
C ILE A 197 15.37 -8.44 4.83
N GLU A 198 15.22 -9.46 5.67
CA GLU A 198 14.06 -9.60 6.53
C GLU A 198 14.07 -8.48 7.59
N LEU A 199 13.04 -7.64 7.56
CA LEU A 199 12.83 -6.64 8.60
C LEU A 199 12.15 -7.35 9.78
N ASN A 200 12.97 -7.89 10.67
CA ASN A 200 12.50 -8.47 11.91
C ASN A 200 12.02 -7.35 12.84
N GLU A 201 10.99 -7.66 13.63
CA GLU A 201 10.50 -6.82 14.72
C GLU A 201 11.69 -6.41 15.61
N THR A 202 11.95 -5.12 15.72
CA THR A 202 12.89 -4.55 16.70
C THR A 202 12.10 -3.98 17.86
#